data_dde88828558cdc5150632784f4514f7c
#
_entry.id   dde88828558cdc5150632784f4514f7c
#
_cell.length_a   1.000
_cell.length_b   1.000
_cell.length_c   1.000
_cell.angle_alpha   90.00
_cell.angle_beta   90.00
_cell.angle_gamma   90.00
#
_symmetry.space_group_name_H-M   'P 1'
#
loop_
_entity.id
_entity.type
_entity.pdbx_description
1 polymer ?
#
loop_
_entity_poly.entity_id
_entity_poly.type
_entity_poly.pdbx_seq_one_letter_code
_entity_poly.pdbx_strand_id
1 'polypeptide(L)'
;VLTDKERIIQIGNNLLSNAVKFTEEGGVSLITEYDNGVLTLVVEDTGTGMTEEEQKQAFGAFERLSNAAAKEGFGLGLAIMRNIVSMLGGTIRLDSKKGKGSRFTVEISMQEAEEQLGYTSNTPVYHNNKFHDVVAIDNDEVLLLMLKEMYSQEGIHCDTCTDAAELMEMIRQKEYSLLLTDLNMPGINVFEV
;
A
#
# COMPACT_ATOMS: atom_id res chain seq x y z
N VAL A 1 1.73 -0.56 20.83
CA VAL A 1 2.86 -0.25 19.95
C VAL A 1 2.47 0.92 19.06
N LEU A 2 3.27 1.97 19.03
CA LEU A 2 3.07 3.12 18.17
C LEU A 2 3.90 2.94 16.90
N THR A 3 3.22 2.87 15.75
CA THR A 3 3.85 2.82 14.44
C THR A 3 2.89 3.28 13.36
N ASP A 4 3.41 3.62 12.21
CA ASP A 4 2.64 3.95 11.02
C ASP A 4 2.15 2.64 10.36
N LYS A 5 0.91 2.25 10.69
CA LYS A 5 0.26 1.04 10.18
C LYS A 5 0.23 1.01 8.64
N GLU A 6 -0.04 2.14 8.00
CA GLU A 6 -0.17 2.22 6.54
C GLU A 6 1.16 1.95 5.85
N ARG A 7 2.25 2.46 6.40
CA ARG A 7 3.60 2.20 5.90
C ARG A 7 4.00 0.74 6.03
N ILE A 8 3.62 0.08 7.13
CA ILE A 8 3.87 -1.36 7.31
C ILE A 8 3.09 -2.17 6.27
N ILE A 9 1.81 -1.85 6.06
CA ILE A 9 0.99 -2.48 5.02
C ILE A 9 1.60 -2.23 3.63
N GLN A 10 2.06 -1.03 3.35
CA GLN A 10 2.71 -0.70 2.07
C GLN A 10 3.98 -1.53 1.84
N ILE A 11 4.82 -1.73 2.87
CA ILE A 11 6.00 -2.61 2.81
C ILE A 11 5.56 -4.05 2.47
N GLY A 12 4.59 -4.60 3.21
CA GLY A 12 4.09 -5.95 3.00
C GLY A 12 3.53 -6.16 1.59
N ASN A 13 2.69 -5.24 1.12
CA ASN A 13 2.11 -5.29 -0.22
C ASN A 13 3.17 -5.22 -1.33
N ASN A 14 4.19 -4.37 -1.19
CA ASN A 14 5.29 -4.30 -2.14
C ASN A 14 6.07 -5.60 -2.22
N LEU A 15 6.39 -6.21 -1.08
CA LEU A 15 7.12 -7.49 -1.04
C LEU A 15 6.29 -8.63 -1.63
N LEU A 16 5.01 -8.74 -1.22
CA LEU A 16 4.12 -9.79 -1.70
C LEU A 16 3.83 -9.67 -3.19
N SER A 17 3.57 -8.46 -3.70
CA SER A 17 3.32 -8.25 -5.13
C SER A 17 4.54 -8.61 -5.97
N ASN A 18 5.75 -8.30 -5.51
CA ASN A 18 6.98 -8.73 -6.17
C ASN A 18 7.13 -10.25 -6.13
N ALA A 19 6.94 -10.89 -4.97
CA ALA A 19 7.04 -12.34 -4.84
C ALA A 19 6.07 -13.07 -5.79
N VAL A 20 4.79 -12.65 -5.84
CA VAL A 20 3.79 -13.22 -6.76
C VAL A 20 4.18 -12.96 -8.22
N LYS A 21 4.64 -11.76 -8.54
CA LYS A 21 5.04 -11.38 -9.91
C LYS A 21 6.18 -12.22 -10.46
N PHE A 22 7.13 -12.60 -9.62
CA PHE A 22 8.34 -13.33 -10.04
C PHE A 22 8.30 -14.83 -9.74
N THR A 23 7.16 -15.35 -9.25
CA THR A 23 6.92 -16.78 -9.03
C THR A 23 5.86 -17.27 -10.01
N GLU A 24 6.28 -17.99 -11.04
CA GLU A 24 5.35 -18.57 -12.04
C GLU A 24 4.80 -19.92 -11.56
N GLU A 25 5.66 -20.71 -10.91
CA GLU A 25 5.30 -22.00 -10.30
C GLU A 25 5.89 -22.09 -8.92
N GLY A 26 5.17 -22.70 -7.98
CA GLY A 26 5.62 -22.88 -6.60
C GLY A 26 4.82 -22.08 -5.60
N GLY A 27 5.46 -21.37 -4.67
CA GLY A 27 4.76 -20.72 -3.57
C GLY A 27 5.39 -19.41 -3.10
N VAL A 28 4.56 -18.62 -2.44
CA VAL A 28 4.93 -17.41 -1.72
C VAL A 28 4.47 -17.55 -0.29
N SER A 29 5.30 -17.18 0.68
CA SER A 29 4.95 -17.16 2.10
C SER A 29 5.21 -15.79 2.71
N LEU A 30 4.35 -15.39 3.64
CA LEU A 30 4.54 -14.23 4.52
C LEU A 30 4.58 -14.73 5.96
N ILE A 31 5.65 -14.41 6.66
CA ILE A 31 5.83 -14.69 8.08
C ILE A 31 5.93 -13.35 8.79
N THR A 32 5.16 -13.18 9.86
CA THR A 32 5.22 -11.99 10.71
C THR A 32 5.48 -12.42 12.13
N GLU A 33 6.45 -11.80 12.78
CA GLU A 33 6.83 -12.07 14.16
C GLU A 33 7.01 -10.74 14.90
N TYR A 34 6.57 -10.69 16.15
CA TYR A 34 6.85 -9.56 17.03
C TYR A 34 7.46 -10.08 18.31
N ASP A 35 8.70 -9.71 18.56
CA ASP A 35 9.43 -10.09 19.75
C ASP A 35 10.31 -8.95 20.25
N ASN A 36 10.33 -8.73 21.58
CA ASN A 36 11.19 -7.75 22.25
C ASN A 36 11.17 -6.36 21.61
N GLY A 37 9.99 -5.88 21.20
CA GLY A 37 9.86 -4.55 20.60
C GLY A 37 10.29 -4.47 19.13
N VAL A 38 10.54 -5.59 18.46
CA VAL A 38 10.89 -5.65 17.04
C VAL A 38 9.82 -6.39 16.26
N LEU A 39 9.27 -5.74 15.24
CA LEU A 39 8.44 -6.40 14.22
C LEU A 39 9.34 -6.91 13.10
N THR A 40 9.25 -8.20 12.85
CA THR A 40 9.93 -8.87 11.72
C THR A 40 8.88 -9.30 10.69
N LEU A 41 9.09 -8.90 9.44
CA LEU A 41 8.31 -9.31 8.27
C LEU A 41 9.26 -10.11 7.36
N VAL A 42 8.89 -11.35 7.03
CA VAL A 42 9.64 -12.17 6.08
C VAL A 42 8.72 -12.56 4.93
N VAL A 43 9.13 -12.23 3.71
CA VAL A 43 8.47 -12.71 2.49
C VAL A 43 9.45 -13.62 1.76
N GLU A 44 9.04 -14.85 1.53
CA GLU A 44 9.79 -15.84 0.75
C GLU A 44 9.02 -16.22 -0.50
N ASP A 45 9.74 -16.37 -1.60
CA ASP A 45 9.22 -16.89 -2.85
C ASP A 45 10.13 -18.00 -3.40
N THR A 46 9.54 -18.89 -4.19
CA THR A 46 10.26 -19.94 -4.94
C THR A 46 10.46 -19.59 -6.41
N GLY A 47 10.44 -18.30 -6.72
CA GLY A 47 10.48 -17.79 -8.09
C GLY A 47 11.85 -17.81 -8.74
N THR A 48 12.06 -16.90 -9.68
CA THR A 48 13.27 -16.88 -10.54
C THR A 48 14.56 -16.59 -9.76
N GLY A 49 14.49 -15.99 -8.57
CA GLY A 49 15.62 -15.55 -7.79
C GLY A 49 16.56 -14.59 -8.52
N MET A 50 17.63 -14.18 -7.85
CA MET A 50 18.58 -13.17 -8.32
C MET A 50 20.02 -13.65 -8.24
N THR A 51 20.87 -13.17 -9.14
CA THR A 51 22.33 -13.30 -9.03
C THR A 51 22.88 -12.33 -7.98
N GLU A 52 24.14 -12.48 -7.59
CA GLU A 52 24.78 -11.55 -6.65
C GLU A 52 24.84 -10.11 -7.18
N GLU A 53 25.06 -9.95 -8.49
CA GLU A 53 25.06 -8.65 -9.15
C GLU A 53 23.66 -8.03 -9.15
N GLU A 54 22.62 -8.82 -9.48
CA GLU A 54 21.23 -8.41 -9.42
C GLU A 54 20.80 -7.99 -8.01
N GLN A 55 21.23 -8.70 -6.97
CA GLN A 55 20.93 -8.35 -5.57
C GLN A 55 21.54 -7.01 -5.15
N LYS A 56 22.78 -6.72 -5.57
CA LYS A 56 23.43 -5.44 -5.30
C LYS A 56 22.68 -4.25 -5.89
N GLN A 57 22.03 -4.45 -7.02
CA GLN A 57 21.27 -3.45 -7.76
C GLN A 57 19.79 -3.40 -7.37
N ALA A 58 19.26 -4.44 -6.73
CA ALA A 58 17.83 -4.59 -6.48
C ALA A 58 17.16 -3.41 -5.76
N PHE A 59 17.90 -2.70 -4.92
CA PHE A 59 17.43 -1.53 -4.19
C PHE A 59 17.80 -0.18 -4.86
N GLY A 60 18.40 -0.20 -6.04
CA GLY A 60 18.67 1.00 -6.85
C GLY A 60 17.39 1.57 -7.44
N ALA A 61 17.27 2.91 -7.46
CA ALA A 61 16.14 3.57 -8.11
C ALA A 61 16.30 3.44 -9.64
N PHE A 62 15.22 3.08 -10.33
CA PHE A 62 15.17 2.86 -11.79
C PHE A 62 16.02 1.69 -12.32
N GLU A 63 16.62 0.90 -11.46
CA GLU A 63 17.31 -0.29 -11.88
C GLU A 63 16.32 -1.43 -12.16
N ARG A 64 16.33 -1.91 -13.41
CA ARG A 64 15.55 -3.08 -13.85
C ARG A 64 16.49 -4.24 -14.03
N LEU A 65 16.26 -5.33 -13.34
CA LEU A 65 17.01 -6.54 -13.54
C LEU A 65 16.79 -7.05 -14.97
N SER A 66 17.85 -7.51 -15.61
CA SER A 66 17.91 -7.83 -17.05
C SER A 66 16.81 -8.79 -17.54
N ASN A 67 16.24 -9.60 -16.65
CA ASN A 67 15.15 -10.54 -16.95
C ASN A 67 13.75 -9.98 -16.65
N ALA A 68 13.63 -8.78 -16.08
CA ALA A 68 12.34 -8.14 -15.76
C ALA A 68 11.79 -7.29 -16.93
N ALA A 69 12.47 -7.25 -18.06
CA ALA A 69 12.08 -6.43 -19.21
C ALA A 69 10.69 -6.75 -19.80
N ALA A 70 10.19 -7.97 -19.56
CA ALA A 70 8.87 -8.42 -20.04
C ALA A 70 7.74 -8.28 -19.00
N LYS A 71 8.05 -7.95 -17.74
CA LYS A 71 7.03 -7.83 -16.67
C LYS A 71 6.88 -6.36 -16.29
N GLU A 72 5.67 -5.84 -16.30
CA GLU A 72 5.33 -4.44 -16.01
C GLU A 72 5.87 -3.96 -14.65
N GLY A 73 6.40 -2.74 -14.60
CA GLY A 73 6.83 -2.05 -13.38
C GLY A 73 7.98 -1.08 -13.61
N PHE A 74 7.95 0.04 -12.91
CA PHE A 74 8.92 1.15 -13.07
C PHE A 74 10.28 0.93 -12.40
N GLY A 75 10.51 -0.22 -11.72
CA GLY A 75 11.77 -0.47 -10.99
C GLY A 75 11.94 0.39 -9.73
N LEU A 76 10.87 0.97 -9.22
CA LEU A 76 10.89 1.88 -8.07
C LEU A 76 10.47 1.21 -6.75
N GLY A 77 9.74 0.08 -6.79
CA GLY A 77 9.10 -0.51 -5.62
C GLY A 77 10.07 -0.83 -4.49
N LEU A 78 11.17 -1.51 -4.78
CA LEU A 78 12.17 -1.89 -3.76
C LEU A 78 12.94 -0.67 -3.22
N ALA A 79 13.24 0.32 -4.06
CA ALA A 79 13.88 1.56 -3.63
C ALA A 79 12.99 2.38 -2.70
N ILE A 80 11.71 2.54 -3.05
CA ILE A 80 10.70 3.21 -2.20
C ILE A 80 10.55 2.47 -0.88
N MET A 81 10.42 1.16 -0.92
CA MET A 81 10.29 0.33 0.27
C MET A 81 11.50 0.48 1.20
N ARG A 82 12.74 0.45 0.68
CA ARG A 82 13.94 0.69 1.48
C ARG A 82 13.92 2.03 2.17
N ASN A 83 13.46 3.08 1.48
CA ASN A 83 13.31 4.40 2.08
C ASN A 83 12.27 4.40 3.20
N ILE A 84 11.11 3.76 2.99
CA ILE A 84 10.07 3.65 4.02
C ILE A 84 10.60 2.90 5.25
N VAL A 85 11.26 1.76 5.05
CA VAL A 85 11.87 0.98 6.14
C VAL A 85 12.89 1.84 6.91
N SER A 86 13.74 2.58 6.20
CA SER A 86 14.71 3.48 6.82
C SER A 86 14.04 4.62 7.62
N MET A 87 12.94 5.19 7.11
CA MET A 87 12.16 6.22 7.83
C MET A 87 11.53 5.67 9.11
N LEU A 88 11.19 4.40 9.15
CA LEU A 88 10.68 3.70 10.33
C LEU A 88 11.80 3.20 11.27
N GLY A 89 13.06 3.58 11.00
CA GLY A 89 14.20 3.13 11.80
C GLY A 89 14.53 1.64 11.68
N GLY A 90 14.01 1.00 10.63
CA GLY A 90 14.18 -0.43 10.39
C GLY A 90 15.35 -0.79 9.47
N THR A 91 15.50 -2.08 9.27
CA THR A 91 16.47 -2.68 8.33
C THR A 91 15.79 -3.62 7.37
N ILE A 92 16.36 -3.77 6.18
CA ILE A 92 15.92 -4.73 5.17
C ILE A 92 17.11 -5.56 4.68
N ARG A 93 16.92 -6.87 4.57
CA ARG A 93 17.87 -7.83 4.01
C ARG A 93 17.25 -8.58 2.86
N LEU A 94 18.07 -8.95 1.89
CA LEU A 94 17.72 -9.78 0.74
C LEU A 94 18.68 -10.94 0.64
N ASP A 95 18.14 -12.14 0.70
CA ASP A 95 18.82 -13.40 0.41
C ASP A 95 18.16 -14.02 -0.82
N SER A 96 18.89 -14.22 -1.90
CA SER A 96 18.32 -14.76 -3.13
C SER A 96 19.35 -15.63 -3.85
N LYS A 97 18.84 -16.61 -4.60
CA LYS A 97 19.66 -17.42 -5.48
C LYS A 97 18.92 -17.68 -6.79
N LYS A 98 19.60 -17.44 -7.92
CA LYS A 98 19.01 -17.65 -9.24
C LYS A 98 18.44 -19.05 -9.39
N GLY A 99 17.17 -19.13 -9.80
CA GLY A 99 16.41 -20.38 -9.95
C GLY A 99 15.94 -21.03 -8.63
N LYS A 100 16.10 -20.34 -7.49
CA LYS A 100 15.67 -20.88 -6.17
C LYS A 100 14.70 -19.96 -5.42
N GLY A 101 14.48 -18.74 -5.92
CA GLY A 101 13.65 -17.75 -5.28
C GLY A 101 14.40 -16.72 -4.46
N SER A 102 13.65 -15.94 -3.70
CA SER A 102 14.17 -14.85 -2.87
C SER A 102 13.52 -14.84 -1.49
N ARG A 103 14.26 -14.33 -0.51
CA ARG A 103 13.80 -14.08 0.85
C ARG A 103 14.12 -12.63 1.22
N PHE A 104 13.09 -11.86 1.49
CA PHE A 104 13.19 -10.51 2.04
C PHE A 104 12.87 -10.56 3.52
N THR A 105 13.73 -9.98 4.34
CA THR A 105 13.53 -9.84 5.78
C THR A 105 13.56 -8.36 6.13
N VAL A 106 12.48 -7.86 6.71
CA VAL A 106 12.36 -6.48 7.21
C VAL A 106 12.22 -6.53 8.72
N GLU A 107 13.06 -5.79 9.43
CA GLU A 107 13.01 -5.63 10.88
C GLU A 107 12.77 -4.16 11.22
N ILE A 108 11.75 -3.87 12.02
CA ILE A 108 11.37 -2.52 12.44
C ILE A 108 11.25 -2.50 13.96
N SER A 109 12.04 -1.62 14.60
CA SER A 109 11.92 -1.38 16.03
C SER A 109 10.62 -0.61 16.31
N MET A 110 9.79 -1.16 17.18
CA MET A 110 8.53 -0.58 17.61
C MET A 110 8.69 0.03 18.98
N GLN A 111 8.22 1.27 19.15
CA GLN A 111 8.11 1.82 20.49
C GLN A 111 6.94 1.18 21.22
N GLU A 112 7.16 0.66 22.41
CA GLU A 112 6.06 0.27 23.27
C GLU A 112 5.25 1.54 23.59
N ALA A 113 3.95 1.46 23.35
CA ALA A 113 3.05 2.46 23.88
C ALA A 113 3.06 2.29 25.40
N GLU A 114 3.56 3.25 26.16
CA GLU A 114 3.27 3.29 27.59
C GLU A 114 1.73 3.26 27.72
N GLU A 115 1.22 2.26 28.42
CA GLU A 115 -0.19 2.28 28.86
C GLU A 115 -0.35 3.51 29.78
N GLN A 116 -0.60 4.65 29.21
CA GLN A 116 -1.19 5.74 29.98
C GLN A 116 -2.61 5.24 30.31
N LEU A 117 -2.74 4.73 31.53
CA LEU A 117 -4.02 4.54 32.20
C LEU A 117 -4.79 5.87 32.18
N GLY A 118 -5.55 6.09 31.13
CA GLY A 118 -6.27 7.36 30.95
C GLY A 118 -6.63 7.70 29.51
N TYR A 119 -6.22 6.91 28.51
CA TYR A 119 -6.87 6.98 27.22
C TYR A 119 -8.26 6.36 27.36
N THR A 120 -9.24 7.22 27.66
CA THR A 120 -10.51 7.04 26.98
C THR A 120 -10.13 6.83 25.52
N SER A 121 -10.30 5.62 25.04
CA SER A 121 -10.15 5.29 23.63
C SER A 121 -11.10 6.19 22.85
N ASN A 122 -10.62 7.39 22.50
CA ASN A 122 -11.07 8.09 21.31
C ASN A 122 -10.37 7.45 20.10
N THR A 123 -10.31 6.11 20.06
CA THR A 123 -10.53 5.44 18.80
C THR A 123 -11.86 6.04 18.37
N PRO A 124 -11.95 6.74 17.22
CA PRO A 124 -13.25 6.94 16.66
C PRO A 124 -13.83 5.53 16.70
N VAL A 125 -14.79 5.31 17.60
CA VAL A 125 -15.65 4.17 17.51
C VAL A 125 -16.23 4.43 16.14
N TYR A 126 -15.68 3.71 15.14
CA TYR A 126 -16.41 3.55 13.92
C TYR A 126 -17.67 2.86 14.39
N HIS A 127 -18.61 3.69 14.87
CA HIS A 127 -19.97 3.27 14.94
C HIS A 127 -20.16 2.63 13.58
N ASN A 128 -20.84 1.53 13.56
CA ASN A 128 -21.30 0.82 12.37
C ASN A 128 -22.16 1.74 11.49
N ASN A 129 -21.74 2.99 11.33
CA ASN A 129 -22.17 3.91 10.32
C ASN A 129 -21.59 3.32 9.04
N LYS A 130 -22.36 2.40 8.44
CA LYS A 130 -22.23 2.07 7.05
C LYS A 130 -22.00 3.39 6.34
N PHE A 131 -20.88 3.52 5.63
CA PHE A 131 -20.74 4.58 4.67
C PHE A 131 -21.91 4.42 3.72
N HIS A 132 -22.88 5.34 3.79
CA HIS A 132 -24.09 5.18 3.02
C HIS A 132 -23.96 5.80 1.64
N ASP A 133 -23.16 6.85 1.56
CA ASP A 133 -22.99 7.64 0.35
C ASP A 133 -21.52 8.06 0.21
N VAL A 134 -20.93 7.68 -0.92
CA VAL A 134 -19.56 8.00 -1.32
C VAL A 134 -19.65 8.84 -2.60
N VAL A 135 -18.77 9.82 -2.76
CA VAL A 135 -18.58 10.50 -4.04
C VAL A 135 -17.13 10.33 -4.49
N ALA A 136 -16.93 10.01 -5.75
CA ALA A 136 -15.61 9.88 -6.36
C ALA A 136 -15.49 10.84 -7.54
N ILE A 137 -14.34 11.54 -7.59
CA ILE A 137 -14.00 12.40 -8.73
C ILE A 137 -12.64 11.99 -9.28
N ASP A 138 -12.60 11.75 -10.59
CA ASP A 138 -11.39 11.43 -11.35
C ASP A 138 -11.59 11.79 -12.82
N ASN A 139 -10.52 12.05 -13.56
CA ASN A 139 -10.57 12.24 -15.00
C ASN A 139 -10.59 10.91 -15.79
N ASP A 140 -10.38 9.77 -15.13
CA ASP A 140 -10.50 8.44 -15.71
C ASP A 140 -11.89 7.85 -15.46
N GLU A 141 -12.77 7.93 -16.46
CA GLU A 141 -14.13 7.38 -16.42
C GLU A 141 -14.14 5.86 -16.17
N VAL A 142 -13.11 5.13 -16.58
CA VAL A 142 -13.01 3.68 -16.37
C VAL A 142 -12.76 3.40 -14.89
N LEU A 143 -11.87 4.17 -14.25
CA LEU A 143 -11.63 4.08 -12.81
C LEU A 143 -12.89 4.40 -12.01
N LEU A 144 -13.63 5.46 -12.39
CA LEU A 144 -14.88 5.84 -11.75
C LEU A 144 -15.94 4.73 -11.86
N LEU A 145 -16.04 4.09 -13.04
CA LEU A 145 -16.95 2.97 -13.24
C LEU A 145 -16.58 1.77 -12.35
N MET A 146 -15.29 1.46 -12.25
CA MET A 146 -14.79 0.38 -11.38
C MET A 146 -15.07 0.67 -9.91
N LEU A 147 -14.83 1.89 -9.44
CA LEU A 147 -15.12 2.31 -8.05
C LEU A 147 -16.62 2.18 -7.76
N LYS A 148 -17.47 2.65 -8.65
CA LYS A 148 -18.93 2.54 -8.53
C LYS A 148 -19.39 1.08 -8.38
N GLU A 149 -18.86 0.19 -9.21
CA GLU A 149 -19.17 -1.23 -9.16
C GLU A 149 -18.67 -1.89 -7.87
N MET A 150 -17.43 -1.59 -7.44
CA MET A 150 -16.85 -2.10 -6.20
C MET A 150 -17.68 -1.71 -4.97
N TYR A 151 -18.05 -0.44 -4.85
CA TYR A 151 -18.86 0.02 -3.72
C TYR A 151 -20.28 -0.56 -3.77
N SER A 152 -20.86 -0.72 -4.97
CA SER A 152 -22.17 -1.34 -5.15
C SER A 152 -22.21 -2.79 -4.66
N GLN A 153 -21.14 -3.56 -4.85
CA GLN A 153 -21.02 -4.94 -4.36
C GLN A 153 -21.02 -5.02 -2.83
N GLU A 154 -20.53 -3.98 -2.16
CA GLU A 154 -20.56 -3.84 -0.70
C GLU A 154 -21.85 -3.18 -0.17
N GLY A 155 -22.80 -2.89 -1.06
CA GLY A 155 -24.07 -2.24 -0.73
C GLY A 155 -23.94 -0.76 -0.36
N ILE A 156 -22.87 -0.10 -0.84
CA ILE A 156 -22.58 1.32 -0.64
C ILE A 156 -22.91 2.05 -1.94
N HIS A 157 -23.65 3.17 -1.83
CA HIS A 157 -23.93 4.02 -2.99
C HIS A 157 -22.72 4.91 -3.28
N CYS A 158 -22.21 4.87 -4.53
CA CYS A 158 -21.10 5.70 -4.98
C CYS A 158 -21.55 6.55 -6.17
N ASP A 159 -21.61 7.86 -5.96
CA ASP A 159 -21.78 8.84 -7.02
C ASP A 159 -20.42 9.20 -7.63
N THR A 160 -20.39 9.50 -8.92
CA THR A 160 -19.13 9.76 -9.64
C THR A 160 -19.26 11.00 -10.52
N CYS A 161 -18.18 11.79 -10.61
CA CYS A 161 -18.10 12.95 -11.50
C CYS A 161 -16.67 13.10 -12.05
N THR A 162 -16.54 13.88 -13.13
CA THR A 162 -15.24 14.09 -13.80
C THR A 162 -14.70 15.52 -13.66
N ASP A 163 -15.50 16.44 -13.14
CA ASP A 163 -15.08 17.82 -12.94
C ASP A 163 -15.49 18.40 -11.59
N ALA A 164 -14.77 19.45 -11.18
CA ALA A 164 -14.93 20.10 -9.89
C ALA A 164 -16.26 20.82 -9.72
N ALA A 165 -16.83 21.37 -10.79
CA ALA A 165 -18.08 22.12 -10.71
C ALA A 165 -19.25 21.16 -10.45
N GLU A 166 -19.24 20.01 -11.10
CA GLU A 166 -20.21 18.93 -10.84
C GLU A 166 -20.09 18.42 -9.41
N LEU A 167 -18.87 18.16 -8.93
CA LEU A 167 -18.64 17.74 -7.54
C LEU A 167 -19.23 18.75 -6.54
N MET A 168 -18.96 20.04 -6.72
CA MET A 168 -19.46 21.07 -5.81
C MET A 168 -20.99 21.18 -5.82
N GLU A 169 -21.63 20.91 -6.94
CA GLU A 169 -23.09 20.87 -7.00
C GLU A 169 -23.64 19.63 -6.27
N MET A 170 -23.00 18.47 -6.44
CA MET A 170 -23.40 17.23 -5.77
C MET A 170 -23.27 17.35 -4.24
N ILE A 171 -22.18 17.92 -3.74
CA ILE A 171 -21.96 18.14 -2.29
C ILE A 171 -22.97 19.14 -1.70
N ARG A 172 -23.43 20.10 -2.47
CA ARG A 172 -24.48 21.05 -2.01
C ARG A 172 -25.85 20.40 -1.89
N GLN A 173 -26.13 19.40 -2.71
CA GLN A 173 -27.44 18.74 -2.79
C GLN A 173 -27.56 17.57 -1.82
N LYS A 174 -26.44 16.95 -1.42
CA LYS A 174 -26.39 15.71 -0.66
C LYS A 174 -25.16 15.66 0.25
N GLU A 175 -25.34 15.15 1.46
CA GLU A 175 -24.23 14.86 2.36
C GLU A 175 -23.57 13.53 1.97
N TYR A 176 -22.25 13.52 1.85
CA TYR A 176 -21.44 12.34 1.59
C TYR A 176 -20.61 11.97 2.81
N SER A 177 -20.46 10.68 3.05
CA SER A 177 -19.62 10.14 4.14
C SER A 177 -18.15 10.09 3.76
N LEU A 178 -17.84 10.07 2.45
CA LEU A 178 -16.49 9.95 1.93
C LEU A 178 -16.39 10.62 0.56
N LEU A 179 -15.33 11.39 0.37
CA LEU A 179 -14.88 11.91 -0.92
C LEU A 179 -13.60 11.18 -1.34
N LEU A 180 -13.61 10.61 -2.53
CA LEU A 180 -12.43 10.05 -3.20
C LEU A 180 -12.00 10.98 -4.33
N THR A 181 -10.74 11.40 -4.33
CA THR A 181 -10.21 12.30 -5.36
C THR A 181 -8.74 11.99 -5.65
N ASP A 182 -8.32 12.16 -6.90
CA ASP A 182 -6.90 12.25 -7.22
C ASP A 182 -6.34 13.59 -6.71
N LEU A 183 -5.13 13.56 -6.17
CA LEU A 183 -4.42 14.75 -5.68
C LEU A 183 -4.06 15.75 -6.80
N ASN A 184 -4.03 15.30 -8.04
CA ASN A 184 -3.65 16.09 -9.21
C ASN A 184 -4.83 16.51 -10.09
N MET A 185 -6.05 16.54 -9.54
CA MET A 185 -7.23 16.98 -10.31
C MET A 185 -7.15 18.45 -10.71
N PRO A 186 -7.28 18.78 -12.00
CA PRO A 186 -7.33 20.16 -12.44
C PRO A 186 -8.54 20.90 -11.83
N GLY A 187 -8.29 22.04 -11.19
CA GLY A 187 -9.35 22.91 -10.66
C GLY A 187 -9.88 22.55 -9.28
N ILE A 188 -9.32 21.53 -8.61
CA ILE A 188 -9.64 21.23 -7.21
C ILE A 188 -8.42 21.51 -6.34
N ASN A 189 -8.60 22.37 -5.34
CA ASN A 189 -7.70 22.40 -4.20
C ASN A 189 -8.29 21.48 -3.12
N VAL A 190 -7.78 20.26 -3.04
CA VAL A 190 -8.29 19.21 -2.12
C VAL A 190 -8.28 19.62 -0.65
N PHE A 191 -7.55 20.67 -0.30
CA PHE A 191 -7.47 21.22 1.05
C PHE A 191 -8.47 22.36 1.33
N GLU A 192 -9.29 22.72 0.36
CA GLU A 192 -10.30 23.80 0.45
C GLU A 192 -11.76 23.30 0.28
N VAL A 193 -11.95 22.00 0.10
CA VAL A 193 -13.28 21.36 -0.08
C VAL A 193 -13.84 20.83 1.27
#